data_990dfc2a97604c94a3eb916566b72fcb
#
_entry.id   990dfc2a97604c94a3eb916566b72fcb
#
_cell.length_a   1.000
_cell.length_b   1.000
_cell.length_c   1.000
_cell.angle_alpha   90.00
_cell.angle_beta   90.00
_cell.angle_gamma   90.00
#
_symmetry.space_group_name_H-M   'P 1'
#
loop_
_entity.id
_entity.type
_entity.pdbx_description
1 polymer ?
#
loop_
_entity_poly.entity_id
_entity_poly.type
_entity_poly.pdbx_seq_one_letter_code
_entity_poly.pdbx_strand_id
1 'polypeptide(L)'
;MFAAALERGFTPDTLIDDSPITVNGWSPQNSSRRFSGPVPLRTVATFSMNVPTVKIAQKLGMDKPIYYAQEMGITSFVLDGDTNDRNLATSLGGLTRGITPLELTSAYGTFANKGVYVPCTAITQVLDRNGKILEQALPEGRVVLNEEAAADLTSMLEDVITKGTGTGAAIGRPAAGKTGTTSDYHDAWFVGYTPDLVAGVWVGMDDNTPLDGIMGGQTPATIWQAFMTNALASVPVHDFDPLVVRRRNTKKVNELKDDNPKPQRQYEEEEPRQRYYEPEPEPYREPEPTSREPERREPEPSRRETEYYEPEPSYREPEPTYREPEPSYTEPSRDNEYYDAPEPGGSVGKGRN
;
A
#
# COMPACT_ATOMS: atom_id res chain seq x y z
N MET A 1 -2.03 -4.16 5.67
CA MET A 1 -1.95 -5.63 5.77
C MET A 1 -1.10 -6.08 6.96
N PHE A 2 0.22 -5.83 7.01
CA PHE A 2 1.11 -6.30 8.08
C PHE A 2 0.73 -5.78 9.46
N ALA A 3 0.33 -4.50 9.59
CA ALA A 3 -0.19 -3.94 10.85
C ALA A 3 -1.37 -4.77 11.39
N ALA A 4 -2.35 -5.08 10.53
CA ALA A 4 -3.50 -5.92 10.91
C ALA A 4 -3.10 -7.35 11.30
N ALA A 5 -2.05 -7.90 10.68
CA ALA A 5 -1.53 -9.21 11.05
C ALA A 5 -0.91 -9.19 12.47
N LEU A 6 -0.04 -8.21 12.74
CA LEU A 6 0.59 -8.05 14.05
C LEU A 6 -0.44 -7.83 15.16
N GLU A 7 -1.45 -6.98 14.95
CA GLU A 7 -2.58 -6.78 15.87
C GLU A 7 -3.40 -8.05 16.13
N ARG A 8 -3.31 -9.05 15.26
CA ARG A 8 -4.00 -10.34 15.36
C ARG A 8 -3.07 -11.48 15.85
N GLY A 9 -1.95 -11.13 16.47
CA GLY A 9 -1.06 -12.07 17.13
C GLY A 9 -0.02 -12.72 16.21
N PHE A 10 0.13 -12.26 14.96
CA PHE A 10 1.31 -12.59 14.19
C PHE A 10 2.51 -11.87 14.80
N THR A 11 3.67 -12.46 14.66
CA THR A 11 4.95 -11.85 15.04
C THR A 11 5.85 -11.73 13.81
N PRO A 12 6.90 -10.93 13.84
CA PRO A 12 7.88 -10.86 12.75
C PRO A 12 8.45 -12.23 12.34
N ASP A 13 8.49 -13.19 13.26
CA ASP A 13 9.04 -14.53 13.04
C ASP A 13 7.96 -15.58 12.69
N THR A 14 6.67 -15.21 12.66
CA THR A 14 5.59 -16.09 12.22
C THR A 14 5.87 -16.60 10.81
N LEU A 15 5.91 -17.92 10.64
CA LEU A 15 6.13 -18.56 9.33
C LEU A 15 4.87 -18.49 8.47
N ILE A 16 5.02 -17.97 7.27
CA ILE A 16 3.99 -17.92 6.23
C ILE A 16 4.45 -18.78 5.06
N ASP A 17 3.58 -19.64 4.57
CA ASP A 17 3.89 -20.52 3.45
C ASP A 17 3.90 -19.72 2.11
N ASP A 18 5.06 -19.73 1.43
CA ASP A 18 5.24 -19.19 0.09
C ASP A 18 5.26 -20.35 -0.93
N SER A 19 4.12 -21.00 -1.11
CA SER A 19 3.85 -21.99 -2.17
C SER A 19 2.74 -21.48 -3.09
N PRO A 20 2.64 -21.94 -4.35
CA PRO A 20 1.59 -21.53 -5.27
C PRO A 20 0.20 -21.63 -4.66
N ILE A 21 -0.67 -20.68 -5.01
CA ILE A 21 -2.07 -20.65 -4.60
C ILE A 21 -2.95 -20.19 -5.77
N THR A 22 -4.15 -20.76 -5.85
CA THR A 22 -5.20 -20.28 -6.76
C THR A 22 -6.47 -20.03 -5.95
N VAL A 23 -7.04 -18.84 -6.07
CA VAL A 23 -8.28 -18.45 -5.40
C VAL A 23 -9.25 -17.89 -6.43
N ASN A 24 -10.40 -18.53 -6.59
CA ASN A 24 -11.43 -18.14 -7.56
C ASN A 24 -10.86 -17.92 -8.99
N GLY A 25 -9.95 -18.80 -9.43
CA GLY A 25 -9.31 -18.71 -10.76
C GLY A 25 -8.13 -17.73 -10.85
N TRP A 26 -7.87 -16.92 -9.82
CA TRP A 26 -6.72 -16.03 -9.77
C TRP A 26 -5.52 -16.71 -9.10
N SER A 27 -4.37 -16.68 -9.77
CA SER A 27 -3.11 -17.28 -9.29
C SER A 27 -2.04 -16.20 -9.13
N PRO A 28 -1.94 -15.54 -7.96
CA PRO A 28 -0.91 -14.52 -7.73
C PRO A 28 0.49 -15.10 -7.85
N GLN A 29 1.42 -14.30 -8.34
CA GLN A 29 2.82 -14.66 -8.50
C GLN A 29 3.71 -13.70 -7.70
N ASN A 30 4.81 -14.19 -7.14
CA ASN A 30 5.88 -13.32 -6.68
C ASN A 30 6.56 -12.64 -7.87
N SER A 31 7.08 -11.43 -7.70
CA SER A 31 7.82 -10.72 -8.75
C SER A 31 9.06 -11.50 -9.23
N SER A 32 9.69 -12.28 -8.35
CA SER A 32 10.78 -13.18 -8.67
C SER A 32 10.37 -14.41 -9.49
N ARG A 33 9.05 -14.69 -9.59
CA ARG A 33 8.47 -15.94 -10.14
C ARG A 33 8.97 -17.22 -9.48
N ARG A 34 9.46 -17.11 -8.24
CA ARG A 34 9.96 -18.24 -7.44
C ARG A 34 9.19 -18.33 -6.13
N PHE A 35 9.17 -19.53 -5.56
CA PHE A 35 8.54 -19.83 -4.28
C PHE A 35 9.60 -20.35 -3.31
N SER A 36 9.49 -19.97 -2.05
CA SER A 36 10.51 -20.23 -1.02
C SER A 36 10.03 -21.17 0.08
N GLY A 37 8.76 -21.66 0.03
CA GLY A 37 8.16 -22.43 1.11
C GLY A 37 7.91 -21.56 2.36
N PRO A 38 8.03 -22.13 3.57
CA PRO A 38 7.81 -21.36 4.80
C PRO A 38 8.85 -20.24 4.99
N VAL A 39 8.41 -18.99 5.08
CA VAL A 39 9.25 -17.80 5.30
C VAL A 39 8.70 -16.96 6.45
N PRO A 40 9.55 -16.30 7.27
CA PRO A 40 9.11 -15.39 8.32
C PRO A 40 8.33 -14.19 7.74
N LEU A 41 7.33 -13.69 8.49
CA LEU A 41 6.56 -12.50 8.16
C LEU A 41 7.48 -11.29 7.85
N ARG A 42 8.57 -11.14 8.59
CA ARG A 42 9.62 -10.14 8.34
C ARG A 42 10.17 -10.24 6.92
N THR A 43 10.50 -11.44 6.47
CA THR A 43 11.02 -11.70 5.10
C THR A 43 9.96 -11.33 4.05
N VAL A 44 8.69 -11.66 4.31
CA VAL A 44 7.57 -11.29 3.42
C VAL A 44 7.51 -9.77 3.24
N ALA A 45 7.60 -9.00 4.31
CA ALA A 45 7.58 -7.54 4.27
C ALA A 45 8.84 -6.96 3.61
N THR A 46 10.04 -7.45 4.00
CA THR A 46 11.35 -6.99 3.50
C THR A 46 11.47 -7.10 1.98
N PHE A 47 11.04 -8.22 1.42
CA PHE A 47 11.14 -8.50 -0.02
C PHE A 47 9.82 -8.31 -0.77
N SER A 48 8.78 -7.79 -0.10
CA SER A 48 7.48 -7.51 -0.71
C SER A 48 6.90 -8.72 -1.45
N MET A 49 6.89 -9.88 -0.80
CA MET A 49 6.46 -11.14 -1.41
C MET A 49 4.94 -11.17 -1.54
N ASN A 50 4.44 -11.41 -2.75
CA ASN A 50 3.01 -11.31 -3.04
C ASN A 50 2.22 -12.51 -2.49
N VAL A 51 2.67 -13.73 -2.81
CA VAL A 51 1.91 -14.94 -2.49
C VAL A 51 1.67 -15.12 -0.99
N PRO A 52 2.69 -15.01 -0.11
CA PRO A 52 2.46 -15.09 1.32
C PRO A 52 1.61 -13.92 1.84
N THR A 53 1.68 -12.71 1.24
CA THR A 53 0.81 -11.58 1.60
C THR A 53 -0.66 -11.90 1.31
N VAL A 54 -0.97 -12.49 0.16
CA VAL A 54 -2.32 -12.95 -0.17
C VAL A 54 -2.81 -14.04 0.79
N LYS A 55 -1.96 -14.98 1.19
CA LYS A 55 -2.31 -16.01 2.20
C LYS A 55 -2.60 -15.41 3.58
N ILE A 56 -1.86 -14.37 3.98
CA ILE A 56 -2.17 -13.62 5.21
C ILE A 56 -3.55 -12.96 5.08
N ALA A 57 -3.82 -12.31 3.93
CA ALA A 57 -5.11 -11.67 3.67
C ALA A 57 -6.26 -12.68 3.71
N GLN A 58 -6.10 -13.84 3.11
CA GLN A 58 -7.08 -14.92 3.14
C GLN A 58 -7.36 -15.39 4.58
N LYS A 59 -6.31 -15.54 5.39
CA LYS A 59 -6.43 -15.96 6.79
C LYS A 59 -7.11 -14.90 7.69
N LEU A 60 -6.83 -13.62 7.46
CA LEU A 60 -7.37 -12.52 8.27
C LEU A 60 -8.79 -12.11 7.84
N GLY A 61 -9.13 -12.28 6.57
CA GLY A 61 -10.23 -11.59 5.91
C GLY A 61 -9.87 -10.14 5.60
N MET A 62 -10.39 -9.60 4.49
CA MET A 62 -10.02 -8.23 4.03
C MET A 62 -10.65 -7.11 4.87
N ASP A 63 -11.75 -7.35 5.57
CA ASP A 63 -12.38 -6.34 6.43
C ASP A 63 -11.44 -5.79 7.51
N LYS A 64 -10.57 -6.64 8.07
CA LYS A 64 -9.64 -6.20 9.12
C LYS A 64 -8.53 -5.28 8.62
N PRO A 65 -7.77 -5.62 7.54
CA PRO A 65 -6.82 -4.68 6.95
C PRO A 65 -7.46 -3.36 6.52
N ILE A 66 -8.66 -3.41 5.93
CA ILE A 66 -9.42 -2.23 5.51
C ILE A 66 -9.80 -1.39 6.73
N TYR A 67 -10.32 -1.99 7.79
CA TYR A 67 -10.64 -1.30 9.04
C TYR A 67 -9.42 -0.53 9.60
N TYR A 68 -8.26 -1.19 9.75
CA TYR A 68 -7.06 -0.51 10.25
C TYR A 68 -6.60 0.61 9.31
N ALA A 69 -6.71 0.42 7.99
CA ALA A 69 -6.37 1.45 7.03
C ALA A 69 -7.30 2.67 7.13
N GLN A 70 -8.61 2.46 7.30
CA GLN A 70 -9.58 3.53 7.55
C GLN A 70 -9.32 4.25 8.87
N GLU A 71 -8.99 3.52 9.93
CA GLU A 71 -8.59 4.12 11.21
C GLU A 71 -7.31 4.95 11.10
N MET A 72 -6.43 4.66 10.14
CA MET A 72 -5.25 5.46 9.79
C MET A 72 -5.55 6.58 8.77
N GLY A 73 -6.83 6.88 8.51
CA GLY A 73 -7.24 8.02 7.68
C GLY A 73 -7.36 7.75 6.19
N ILE A 74 -7.32 6.50 5.75
CA ILE A 74 -7.54 6.16 4.33
C ILE A 74 -9.05 6.08 4.07
N THR A 75 -9.56 6.96 3.21
CA THR A 75 -10.98 7.09 2.88
C THR A 75 -11.31 6.66 1.45
N SER A 76 -10.31 6.42 0.61
CA SER A 76 -10.45 6.13 -0.83
C SER A 76 -11.02 4.74 -1.15
N PHE A 77 -11.21 3.86 -0.15
CA PHE A 77 -11.74 2.51 -0.41
C PHE A 77 -13.15 2.53 -0.98
N VAL A 78 -13.39 1.75 -2.02
CA VAL A 78 -14.72 1.39 -2.54
C VAL A 78 -15.17 0.12 -1.83
N LEU A 79 -16.18 0.20 -0.98
CA LEU A 79 -16.59 -0.94 -0.13
C LEU A 79 -17.88 -1.61 -0.59
N ASP A 80 -18.63 -0.99 -1.49
CA ASP A 80 -19.91 -1.43 -1.98
C ASP A 80 -19.92 -1.55 -3.51
N GLY A 81 -20.88 -2.30 -4.05
CA GLY A 81 -21.03 -2.54 -5.49
C GLY A 81 -20.31 -3.80 -5.97
N ASP A 82 -20.48 -4.12 -7.26
CA ASP A 82 -19.94 -5.34 -7.89
C ASP A 82 -18.41 -5.32 -7.96
N THR A 83 -17.82 -4.14 -8.19
CA THR A 83 -16.38 -3.92 -8.12
C THR A 83 -16.07 -3.15 -6.84
N ASN A 84 -15.37 -3.79 -5.91
CA ASN A 84 -15.06 -3.21 -4.61
C ASN A 84 -13.71 -3.72 -4.08
N ASP A 85 -13.21 -3.07 -3.03
CA ASP A 85 -11.90 -3.36 -2.45
C ASP A 85 -11.89 -4.47 -1.38
N ARG A 86 -13.02 -5.16 -1.15
CA ARG A 86 -13.12 -6.32 -0.24
C ARG A 86 -12.59 -7.61 -0.87
N ASN A 87 -11.58 -7.51 -1.73
CA ASN A 87 -11.00 -8.62 -2.46
C ASN A 87 -9.51 -8.82 -2.11
N LEU A 88 -8.94 -9.98 -2.43
CA LEU A 88 -7.58 -10.33 -2.05
C LEU A 88 -6.52 -9.49 -2.81
N ALA A 89 -6.81 -8.96 -4.01
CA ALA A 89 -5.87 -8.13 -4.75
C ALA A 89 -5.58 -6.82 -4.03
N THR A 90 -6.52 -6.29 -3.24
CA THR A 90 -6.35 -5.14 -2.36
C THR A 90 -5.20 -5.33 -1.36
N SER A 91 -4.91 -6.57 -0.95
CA SER A 91 -3.77 -6.87 -0.07
C SER A 91 -2.41 -6.57 -0.71
N LEU A 92 -2.37 -6.51 -2.02
CA LEU A 92 -1.20 -6.18 -2.84
C LEU A 92 -1.21 -4.73 -3.35
N GLY A 93 -2.25 -3.95 -3.01
CA GLY A 93 -2.41 -2.58 -3.46
C GLY A 93 -3.31 -2.43 -4.71
N GLY A 94 -3.96 -3.51 -5.16
CA GLY A 94 -4.93 -3.46 -6.25
C GLY A 94 -6.26 -2.86 -5.78
N LEU A 95 -6.37 -1.53 -5.83
CA LEU A 95 -7.54 -0.78 -5.39
C LEU A 95 -8.39 -0.34 -6.58
N THR A 96 -9.69 -0.29 -6.38
CA THR A 96 -10.69 0.10 -7.41
C THR A 96 -10.46 1.52 -7.94
N ARG A 97 -10.11 2.47 -7.04
CA ARG A 97 -9.87 3.89 -7.39
C ARG A 97 -8.44 4.35 -7.06
N GLY A 98 -7.61 3.46 -6.53
CA GLY A 98 -6.30 3.85 -6.00
C GLY A 98 -6.40 4.57 -4.64
N ILE A 99 -5.32 5.24 -4.27
CA ILE A 99 -5.18 5.97 -3.00
C ILE A 99 -4.44 7.27 -3.25
N THR A 100 -4.79 8.34 -2.54
CA THR A 100 -4.05 9.59 -2.68
C THR A 100 -2.70 9.53 -1.96
N PRO A 101 -1.66 10.20 -2.49
CA PRO A 101 -0.37 10.31 -1.81
C PRO A 101 -0.46 10.85 -0.39
N LEU A 102 -1.37 11.80 -0.16
CA LEU A 102 -1.59 12.40 1.15
C LEU A 102 -2.14 11.38 2.16
N GLU A 103 -3.19 10.63 1.79
CA GLU A 103 -3.77 9.62 2.68
C GLU A 103 -2.75 8.54 3.05
N LEU A 104 -2.03 8.02 2.04
CA LEU A 104 -1.05 6.96 2.29
C LEU A 104 0.10 7.45 3.16
N THR A 105 0.64 8.64 2.87
CA THR A 105 1.74 9.23 3.66
C THR A 105 1.30 9.51 5.09
N SER A 106 0.10 10.09 5.29
CA SER A 106 -0.48 10.35 6.61
C SER A 106 -0.67 9.07 7.41
N ALA A 107 -1.15 8.00 6.77
CA ALA A 107 -1.33 6.68 7.41
C ALA A 107 0.01 6.11 7.93
N TYR A 108 1.11 6.30 7.20
CA TYR A 108 2.45 5.88 7.66
C TYR A 108 2.95 6.68 8.86
N GLY A 109 2.45 7.91 9.07
CA GLY A 109 2.68 8.69 10.28
C GLY A 109 2.26 7.95 11.55
N THR A 110 1.22 7.09 11.47
CA THR A 110 0.80 6.24 12.59
C THR A 110 1.91 5.31 13.06
N PHE A 111 2.70 4.75 12.15
CA PHE A 111 3.80 3.84 12.50
C PHE A 111 4.97 4.59 13.14
N ALA A 112 5.32 5.77 12.57
CA ALA A 112 6.33 6.66 13.14
C ALA A 112 5.95 7.14 14.55
N ASN A 113 4.65 7.34 14.78
CA ASN A 113 4.07 7.84 16.02
C ASN A 113 3.54 6.71 16.93
N LYS A 114 4.23 5.56 16.98
CA LYS A 114 3.98 4.46 17.91
C LYS A 114 2.56 3.91 17.92
N GLY A 115 1.90 3.93 16.77
CA GLY A 115 0.53 3.44 16.60
C GLY A 115 -0.57 4.49 16.80
N VAL A 116 -0.21 5.74 17.03
CA VAL A 116 -1.15 6.85 17.18
C VAL A 116 -1.30 7.59 15.85
N TYR A 117 -2.48 7.56 15.27
CA TYR A 117 -2.84 8.34 14.10
C TYR A 117 -3.15 9.78 14.50
N VAL A 118 -2.56 10.73 13.80
CA VAL A 118 -2.86 12.17 13.91
C VAL A 118 -3.30 12.66 12.53
N PRO A 119 -4.48 13.25 12.38
CA PRO A 119 -4.92 13.81 11.11
C PRO A 119 -3.94 14.88 10.61
N CYS A 120 -3.59 14.82 9.32
CA CYS A 120 -2.77 15.87 8.73
C CYS A 120 -3.54 17.19 8.64
N THR A 121 -2.87 18.32 8.85
CA THR A 121 -3.41 19.65 8.70
C THR A 121 -2.44 20.52 7.92
N ALA A 122 -2.95 21.32 6.98
CA ALA A 122 -2.16 22.28 6.20
C ALA A 122 -2.07 23.64 6.91
N ILE A 123 -3.08 24.00 7.72
CA ILE A 123 -3.13 25.27 8.45
C ILE A 123 -3.01 24.96 9.94
N THR A 124 -1.85 25.28 10.50
CA THR A 124 -1.58 25.05 11.94
C THR A 124 -2.02 26.22 12.81
N GLN A 125 -2.04 27.44 12.25
CA GLN A 125 -2.37 28.63 13.01
C GLN A 125 -2.81 29.78 12.08
N VAL A 126 -3.80 30.56 12.51
CA VAL A 126 -4.23 31.82 11.87
C VAL A 126 -3.99 32.96 12.85
N LEU A 127 -3.25 33.97 12.42
CA LEU A 127 -2.95 35.17 13.22
C LEU A 127 -3.63 36.37 12.64
N ASP A 128 -4.01 37.35 13.51
CA ASP A 128 -4.38 38.68 13.08
C ASP A 128 -3.14 39.52 12.70
N ARG A 129 -3.36 40.75 12.22
CA ARG A 129 -2.28 41.70 11.84
C ARG A 129 -1.35 42.10 13.01
N ASN A 130 -1.75 41.85 14.24
CA ASN A 130 -1.00 42.18 15.45
C ASN A 130 -0.29 40.95 16.04
N GLY A 131 -0.37 39.78 15.37
CA GLY A 131 0.21 38.55 15.85
C GLY A 131 -0.64 37.79 16.87
N LYS A 132 -1.87 38.21 17.13
CA LYS A 132 -2.79 37.50 18.02
C LYS A 132 -3.35 36.27 17.30
N ILE A 133 -3.33 35.12 17.99
CA ILE A 133 -3.92 33.89 17.48
C ILE A 133 -5.43 34.07 17.37
N LEU A 134 -5.96 33.90 16.15
CA LEU A 134 -7.39 33.87 15.85
C LEU A 134 -7.89 32.40 15.87
N GLU A 135 -7.11 31.49 15.33
CA GLU A 135 -7.43 30.09 15.25
C GLU A 135 -6.13 29.28 15.35
N GLN A 136 -6.19 28.10 16.00
CA GLN A 136 -5.08 27.18 16.09
C GLN A 136 -5.61 25.76 15.91
N ALA A 137 -5.02 25.01 14.98
CA ALA A 137 -5.30 23.60 14.84
C ALA A 137 -4.66 22.82 16.01
N LEU A 138 -5.47 22.03 16.70
CA LEU A 138 -5.04 21.11 17.75
C LEU A 138 -5.49 19.70 17.33
N PRO A 139 -4.79 19.06 16.39
CA PRO A 139 -5.19 17.74 15.92
C PRO A 139 -5.10 16.74 17.05
N GLU A 140 -6.22 16.07 17.36
CA GLU A 140 -6.28 15.02 18.36
C GLU A 140 -5.82 13.69 17.75
N GLY A 141 -4.84 13.07 18.41
CA GLY A 141 -4.37 11.74 18.05
C GLY A 141 -5.32 10.64 18.57
N ARG A 142 -5.51 9.58 17.79
CA ARG A 142 -6.20 8.36 18.26
C ARG A 142 -5.28 7.14 18.17
N VAL A 143 -5.33 6.28 19.17
CA VAL A 143 -4.60 5.01 19.16
C VAL A 143 -5.28 4.07 18.17
N VAL A 144 -4.55 3.66 17.14
CA VAL A 144 -5.01 2.73 16.09
C VAL A 144 -4.32 1.37 16.23
N LEU A 145 -3.04 1.37 16.57
CA LEU A 145 -2.27 0.15 16.80
C LEU A 145 -1.70 0.17 18.22
N ASN A 146 -1.53 -1.01 18.81
CA ASN A 146 -0.74 -1.10 20.02
C ASN A 146 0.74 -0.80 19.72
N GLU A 147 1.44 -0.28 20.72
CA GLU A 147 2.83 0.18 20.56
C GLU A 147 3.78 -0.96 20.13
N GLU A 148 3.53 -2.19 20.60
CA GLU A 148 4.33 -3.36 20.24
C GLU A 148 4.15 -3.73 18.75
N ALA A 149 2.92 -3.71 18.22
CA ALA A 149 2.67 -3.95 16.79
C ALA A 149 3.28 -2.86 15.92
N ALA A 150 3.21 -1.59 16.34
CA ALA A 150 3.86 -0.48 15.63
C ALA A 150 5.39 -0.62 15.63
N ALA A 151 6.00 -1.01 16.76
CA ALA A 151 7.42 -1.25 16.88
C ALA A 151 7.89 -2.46 16.03
N ASP A 152 7.16 -3.57 16.08
CA ASP A 152 7.45 -4.75 15.26
C ASP A 152 7.35 -4.41 13.76
N LEU A 153 6.32 -3.68 13.34
CA LEU A 153 6.17 -3.23 11.96
C LEU A 153 7.31 -2.32 11.54
N THR A 154 7.66 -1.33 12.35
CA THR A 154 8.78 -0.41 12.09
C THR A 154 10.08 -1.19 11.91
N SER A 155 10.38 -2.14 12.80
CA SER A 155 11.55 -3.01 12.69
C SER A 155 11.56 -3.83 11.39
N MET A 156 10.41 -4.29 10.89
CA MET A 156 10.32 -4.98 9.61
C MET A 156 10.53 -4.03 8.43
N LEU A 157 10.02 -2.79 8.53
CA LEU A 157 10.14 -1.77 7.49
C LEU A 157 11.54 -1.14 7.43
N GLU A 158 12.31 -1.13 8.51
CA GLU A 158 13.74 -0.81 8.49
C GLU A 158 14.53 -1.84 7.66
N ASP A 159 14.16 -3.14 7.76
CA ASP A 159 14.77 -4.19 6.94
C ASP A 159 14.54 -3.98 5.43
N VAL A 160 13.42 -3.33 5.03
CA VAL A 160 13.17 -2.97 3.63
C VAL A 160 14.24 -2.01 3.09
N ILE A 161 14.65 -1.02 3.90
CA ILE A 161 15.68 -0.03 3.52
C ILE A 161 17.10 -0.61 3.66
N THR A 162 17.35 -1.42 4.69
CA THR A 162 18.72 -1.90 4.96
C THR A 162 19.15 -3.06 4.07
N LYS A 163 18.25 -3.91 3.63
CA LYS A 163 18.56 -5.15 2.87
C LYS A 163 17.46 -5.62 1.92
N GLY A 164 16.33 -4.90 1.87
CA GLY A 164 15.16 -5.29 1.10
C GLY A 164 15.01 -4.53 -0.22
N THR A 165 13.76 -4.34 -0.63
CA THR A 165 13.39 -3.71 -1.90
C THR A 165 13.64 -2.20 -1.93
N GLY A 166 13.85 -1.55 -0.78
CA GLY A 166 13.96 -0.10 -0.62
C GLY A 166 15.38 0.41 -0.34
N THR A 167 16.43 -0.33 -0.66
CA THR A 167 17.82 0.06 -0.36
C THR A 167 18.24 1.40 -0.98
N GLY A 168 17.60 1.84 -2.07
CA GLY A 168 17.80 3.16 -2.67
C GLY A 168 17.35 4.34 -1.78
N ALA A 169 16.61 4.08 -0.70
CA ALA A 169 16.16 5.10 0.26
C ALA A 169 17.07 5.25 1.50
N ALA A 170 18.24 4.61 1.53
CA ALA A 170 19.13 4.71 2.69
C ALA A 170 19.71 6.13 2.84
N ILE A 171 19.53 6.74 4.05
CA ILE A 171 19.91 8.13 4.34
C ILE A 171 20.96 8.25 5.46
N GLY A 172 21.60 7.14 5.86
CA GLY A 172 22.64 7.13 6.90
C GLY A 172 22.15 7.35 8.34
N ARG A 173 20.82 7.32 8.55
CA ARG A 173 20.16 7.38 9.87
C ARG A 173 19.03 6.36 9.92
N PRO A 174 18.46 6.05 11.13
CA PRO A 174 17.33 5.14 11.25
C PRO A 174 16.17 5.60 10.38
N ALA A 175 15.72 4.72 9.47
CA ALA A 175 14.62 4.97 8.57
C ALA A 175 13.89 3.65 8.25
N ALA A 176 12.58 3.73 8.14
CA ALA A 176 11.70 2.63 7.82
C ALA A 176 10.84 3.00 6.62
N GLY A 177 10.50 2.06 5.76
CA GLY A 177 9.70 2.39 4.57
C GLY A 177 9.25 1.18 3.77
N LYS A 178 8.49 1.44 2.72
CA LYS A 178 7.94 0.41 1.83
C LYS A 178 7.90 0.89 0.39
N THR A 179 8.30 0.02 -0.49
CA THR A 179 8.15 0.19 -1.95
C THR A 179 6.79 -0.29 -2.41
N GLY A 180 6.23 0.34 -3.43
CA GLY A 180 5.09 -0.12 -4.21
C GLY A 180 5.42 -0.08 -5.69
N THR A 181 4.95 -1.07 -6.45
CA THR A 181 5.03 -1.09 -7.91
C THR A 181 3.82 -1.87 -8.41
N THR A 182 3.00 -1.24 -9.24
CA THR A 182 1.86 -1.92 -9.86
C THR A 182 2.31 -2.87 -10.95
N SER A 183 1.46 -3.84 -11.27
CA SER A 183 1.65 -4.66 -12.47
C SER A 183 1.75 -3.75 -13.69
N ASP A 184 2.58 -4.14 -14.66
CA ASP A 184 2.81 -3.38 -15.89
C ASP A 184 3.37 -1.96 -15.67
N TYR A 185 3.89 -1.63 -14.45
CA TYR A 185 4.63 -0.40 -14.13
C TYR A 185 3.84 0.90 -14.30
N HIS A 186 2.53 0.91 -14.06
CA HIS A 186 1.73 2.15 -14.12
C HIS A 186 2.03 3.09 -12.97
N ASP A 187 2.31 2.54 -11.77
CA ASP A 187 2.62 3.32 -10.57
C ASP A 187 3.87 2.79 -9.88
N ALA A 188 4.70 3.69 -9.44
CA ALA A 188 5.85 3.41 -8.60
C ALA A 188 5.80 4.28 -7.33
N TRP A 189 5.91 3.65 -6.15
CA TRP A 189 5.76 4.27 -4.86
C TRP A 189 6.94 4.01 -3.94
N PHE A 190 7.27 5.01 -3.15
CA PHE A 190 8.03 4.81 -1.92
C PHE A 190 7.44 5.69 -0.82
N VAL A 191 7.05 5.08 0.30
CA VAL A 191 6.65 5.81 1.51
C VAL A 191 7.54 5.35 2.65
N GLY A 192 8.13 6.31 3.35
CA GLY A 192 9.04 6.02 4.45
C GLY A 192 9.09 7.14 5.47
N TYR A 193 9.68 6.85 6.60
CA TYR A 193 9.75 7.74 7.74
C TYR A 193 11.01 7.52 8.57
N THR A 194 11.38 8.55 9.31
CA THR A 194 12.26 8.52 10.47
C THR A 194 11.41 8.77 11.74
N PRO A 195 11.98 8.77 12.95
CA PRO A 195 11.26 9.23 14.13
C PRO A 195 10.72 10.68 14.00
N ASP A 196 11.31 11.50 13.13
CA ASP A 196 11.05 12.94 13.03
C ASP A 196 10.13 13.34 11.87
N LEU A 197 10.14 12.59 10.77
CA LEU A 197 9.49 13.00 9.52
C LEU A 197 9.00 11.80 8.72
N VAL A 198 7.80 11.91 8.15
CA VAL A 198 7.25 10.98 7.16
C VAL A 198 7.14 11.67 5.80
N ALA A 199 7.50 10.95 4.74
CA ALA A 199 7.34 11.41 3.36
C ALA A 199 6.92 10.27 2.43
N GLY A 200 6.16 10.63 1.41
CA GLY A 200 5.73 9.72 0.35
C GLY A 200 6.08 10.26 -1.01
N VAL A 201 6.51 9.39 -1.92
CA VAL A 201 6.79 9.69 -3.32
C VAL A 201 6.01 8.75 -4.20
N TRP A 202 5.26 9.32 -5.11
CA TRP A 202 4.60 8.64 -6.20
C TRP A 202 5.15 9.10 -7.54
N VAL A 203 5.37 8.16 -8.44
CA VAL A 203 5.73 8.41 -9.83
C VAL A 203 4.74 7.62 -10.70
N GLY A 204 4.10 8.31 -11.61
CA GLY A 204 3.09 7.79 -12.53
C GLY A 204 2.89 8.75 -13.70
N MET A 205 2.09 8.33 -14.68
CA MET A 205 1.68 9.15 -15.82
C MET A 205 0.22 9.59 -15.64
N ASP A 206 -0.09 10.84 -15.98
CA ASP A 206 -1.43 11.40 -15.83
C ASP A 206 -2.48 10.67 -16.68
N ASP A 207 -2.07 10.11 -17.81
CA ASP A 207 -2.90 9.32 -18.71
C ASP A 207 -2.88 7.81 -18.38
N ASN A 208 -2.28 7.44 -17.25
CA ASN A 208 -2.12 6.05 -16.81
C ASN A 208 -1.38 5.16 -17.81
N THR A 209 -0.47 5.71 -18.62
CA THR A 209 0.43 4.89 -19.44
C THR A 209 1.53 4.27 -18.58
N PRO A 210 2.05 3.07 -18.95
CA PRO A 210 3.13 2.43 -18.20
C PRO A 210 4.41 3.27 -18.14
N LEU A 211 5.06 3.25 -16.99
CA LEU A 211 6.43 3.76 -16.81
C LEU A 211 7.43 2.71 -17.36
N ASP A 212 8.44 3.12 -18.10
CA ASP A 212 9.45 2.23 -18.70
C ASP A 212 10.30 1.49 -17.65
N GLY A 213 9.69 0.50 -17.00
CA GLY A 213 10.35 -0.36 -16.01
C GLY A 213 10.73 0.31 -14.68
N ILE A 214 10.20 1.49 -14.38
CA ILE A 214 10.47 2.19 -13.11
C ILE A 214 9.80 1.45 -11.95
N MET A 215 10.59 1.11 -10.94
CA MET A 215 10.14 0.45 -9.72
C MET A 215 10.24 1.37 -8.51
N GLY A 216 9.40 1.14 -7.48
CA GLY A 216 9.37 1.91 -6.25
C GLY A 216 10.69 1.96 -5.48
N GLY A 217 11.51 0.91 -5.59
CA GLY A 217 12.84 0.83 -4.99
C GLY A 217 13.94 1.60 -5.74
N GLN A 218 13.63 2.18 -6.89
CA GLN A 218 14.52 2.94 -7.75
C GLN A 218 14.20 4.43 -7.67
N THR A 219 13.58 5.00 -8.71
CA THR A 219 13.30 6.44 -8.81
C THR A 219 12.56 7.02 -7.60
N PRO A 220 11.41 6.47 -7.14
CA PRO A 220 10.73 7.00 -5.96
C PRO A 220 11.59 6.94 -4.68
N ALA A 221 12.31 5.84 -4.46
CA ALA A 221 13.19 5.69 -3.31
C ALA A 221 14.36 6.69 -3.33
N THR A 222 14.95 6.95 -4.50
CA THR A 222 16.03 7.94 -4.67
C THR A 222 15.53 9.37 -4.47
N ILE A 223 14.34 9.72 -4.97
CA ILE A 223 13.71 11.02 -4.75
C ILE A 223 13.45 11.20 -3.25
N TRP A 224 12.89 10.20 -2.58
CA TRP A 224 12.66 10.19 -1.15
C TRP A 224 13.96 10.37 -0.37
N GLN A 225 14.99 9.64 -0.74
CA GLN A 225 16.33 9.73 -0.13
C GLN A 225 16.90 11.15 -0.24
N ALA A 226 16.85 11.76 -1.42
CA ALA A 226 17.34 13.11 -1.63
C ALA A 226 16.54 14.14 -0.81
N PHE A 227 15.20 14.03 -0.80
CA PHE A 227 14.33 14.90 -0.02
C PHE A 227 14.63 14.78 1.49
N MET A 228 14.63 13.57 2.04
CA MET A 228 14.81 13.34 3.47
C MET A 228 16.20 13.72 3.95
N THR A 229 17.24 13.49 3.15
CA THR A 229 18.61 13.91 3.46
C THR A 229 18.69 15.43 3.64
N ASN A 230 18.06 16.19 2.73
CA ASN A 230 18.04 17.65 2.82
C ASN A 230 17.13 18.16 3.95
N ALA A 231 15.92 17.63 4.07
CA ALA A 231 14.95 18.04 5.09
C ALA A 231 15.46 17.80 6.51
N LEU A 232 16.25 16.76 6.71
CA LEU A 232 16.77 16.37 8.04
C LEU A 232 18.23 16.79 8.28
N ALA A 233 18.83 17.59 7.40
CA ALA A 233 20.23 17.98 7.48
C ALA A 233 20.58 18.70 8.82
N SER A 234 19.67 19.48 9.38
CA SER A 234 19.84 20.20 10.66
C SER A 234 19.14 19.52 11.85
N VAL A 235 18.47 18.39 11.62
CA VAL A 235 17.75 17.65 12.67
C VAL A 235 18.70 16.63 13.29
N PRO A 236 18.82 16.56 14.62
CA PRO A 236 19.60 15.51 15.29
C PRO A 236 19.15 14.12 14.85
N VAL A 237 20.05 13.15 14.90
CA VAL A 237 19.71 11.76 14.60
C VAL A 237 19.00 11.16 15.82
N HIS A 238 17.76 10.76 15.63
CA HIS A 238 16.99 10.03 16.65
C HIS A 238 16.83 8.58 16.22
N ASP A 239 16.89 7.67 17.18
CA ASP A 239 16.57 6.27 17.00
C ASP A 239 15.06 6.04 17.15
N PHE A 240 14.56 5.00 16.51
CA PHE A 240 13.23 4.50 16.80
C PHE A 240 13.16 4.00 18.24
N ASP A 241 11.94 3.83 18.77
CA ASP A 241 11.71 3.41 20.14
C ASP A 241 12.54 2.17 20.52
N PRO A 242 13.02 2.08 21.77
CA PRO A 242 13.76 0.93 22.31
C PRO A 242 13.06 -0.42 22.13
N LEU A 243 11.73 -0.48 21.99
CA LEU A 243 11.01 -1.71 21.67
C LEU A 243 11.43 -2.27 20.30
N VAL A 244 11.64 -1.41 19.31
CA VAL A 244 12.15 -1.79 17.97
C VAL A 244 13.56 -2.38 18.10
N VAL A 245 14.42 -1.76 18.92
CA VAL A 245 15.80 -2.19 19.14
C VAL A 245 15.86 -3.51 19.91
N ARG A 246 15.00 -3.71 20.92
CA ARG A 246 14.93 -4.97 21.68
C ARG A 246 14.57 -6.15 20.79
N ARG A 247 13.63 -6.01 19.86
CA ARG A 247 13.22 -7.08 18.94
C ARG A 247 14.33 -7.47 17.95
N ARG A 248 15.21 -6.55 17.57
CA ARG A 248 16.40 -6.88 16.76
C ARG A 248 17.40 -7.73 17.53
N ASN A 249 17.56 -7.49 18.83
CA ASN A 249 18.56 -8.17 19.66
C ASN A 249 18.09 -9.53 20.19
N THR A 250 16.78 -9.76 20.34
CA THR A 250 16.25 -11.05 20.83
C THR A 250 16.45 -12.21 19.85
N LYS A 251 16.67 -11.95 18.54
CA LYS A 251 17.06 -12.99 17.58
C LYS A 251 18.34 -13.75 17.97
N LYS A 252 19.31 -13.09 18.62
CA LYS A 252 20.55 -13.75 19.05
C LYS A 252 20.40 -14.62 20.30
N VAL A 253 19.31 -14.45 21.06
CA VAL A 253 19.11 -15.16 22.33
C VAL A 253 18.21 -16.38 22.17
N ASN A 254 17.28 -16.38 21.20
CA ASN A 254 16.36 -17.49 20.98
C ASN A 254 16.96 -18.64 20.15
N GLU A 255 18.07 -18.40 19.43
CA GLU A 255 18.82 -19.48 18.77
C GLU A 255 19.59 -20.39 19.76
N LEU A 256 19.61 -20.05 21.06
CA LEU A 256 20.35 -20.77 22.09
C LEU A 256 19.48 -21.49 23.13
N LYS A 257 18.16 -21.56 22.95
CA LYS A 257 17.25 -22.22 23.90
C LYS A 257 16.17 -23.07 23.25
N ASP A 258 16.57 -24.01 22.41
CA ASP A 258 15.71 -25.15 22.01
C ASP A 258 16.17 -26.44 22.71
N ASP A 259 16.32 -26.36 24.03
CA ASP A 259 16.40 -27.54 24.91
C ASP A 259 15.09 -27.66 25.72
N ASN A 260 13.97 -27.79 25.03
CA ASN A 260 12.72 -28.18 25.69
C ASN A 260 12.36 -29.60 25.25
N PRO A 261 12.37 -30.60 26.15
CA PRO A 261 12.04 -31.96 25.79
C PRO A 261 10.60 -32.00 25.28
N LYS A 262 10.41 -32.54 24.07
CA LYS A 262 9.12 -32.78 23.47
C LYS A 262 8.24 -33.52 24.46
N PRO A 263 6.97 -33.10 24.72
CA PRO A 263 6.06 -33.88 25.52
C PRO A 263 5.84 -35.22 24.84
N GLN A 264 6.20 -36.32 25.53
CA GLN A 264 5.85 -37.67 25.11
C GLN A 264 4.33 -37.77 25.11
N ARG A 265 3.75 -37.97 23.94
CA ARG A 265 2.34 -38.37 23.82
C ARG A 265 2.25 -39.77 24.39
N GLN A 266 1.64 -39.90 25.55
CA GLN A 266 1.06 -41.16 26.02
C GLN A 266 -0.11 -41.47 25.07
N TYR A 267 0.04 -42.49 24.28
CA TYR A 267 -1.10 -43.11 23.58
C TYR A 267 -1.88 -43.89 24.64
N GLU A 268 -3.04 -43.37 25.08
CA GLU A 268 -4.07 -44.17 25.69
C GLU A 268 -4.72 -44.96 24.56
N GLU A 269 -4.64 -46.31 24.66
CA GLU A 269 -5.37 -47.22 23.81
C GLU A 269 -6.89 -47.01 24.09
N GLU A 270 -7.58 -46.33 23.19
CA GLU A 270 -9.06 -46.31 23.18
C GLU A 270 -9.55 -47.66 22.60
N GLU A 271 -10.33 -48.39 23.40
CA GLU A 271 -11.06 -49.59 22.96
C GLU A 271 -11.99 -49.25 21.79
N PRO A 272 -12.23 -50.22 20.86
CA PRO A 272 -12.98 -49.98 19.64
C PRO A 272 -14.48 -49.74 19.98
N ARG A 273 -14.95 -48.49 19.81
CA ARG A 273 -16.37 -48.17 19.85
C ARG A 273 -17.11 -48.86 18.73
N GLN A 274 -18.16 -49.64 19.08
CA GLN A 274 -19.10 -50.28 18.17
C GLN A 274 -19.68 -49.26 17.19
N ARG A 275 -19.51 -49.53 15.89
CA ARG A 275 -20.16 -48.76 14.82
C ARG A 275 -21.66 -49.05 14.85
N TYR A 276 -22.47 -48.03 15.18
CA TYR A 276 -23.89 -48.01 14.84
C TYR A 276 -23.99 -47.86 13.33
N TYR A 277 -24.58 -48.85 12.66
CA TYR A 277 -25.01 -48.79 11.28
C TYR A 277 -26.26 -47.95 11.19
N GLU A 278 -26.17 -46.76 10.59
CA GLU A 278 -27.35 -46.06 10.07
C GLU A 278 -27.75 -46.77 8.75
N PRO A 279 -29.04 -47.08 8.54
CA PRO A 279 -29.50 -47.66 7.28
C PRO A 279 -29.38 -46.62 6.15
N GLU A 280 -28.89 -47.07 4.97
CA GLU A 280 -28.84 -46.25 3.77
C GLU A 280 -30.23 -45.74 3.40
N PRO A 281 -30.37 -44.48 2.95
CA PRO A 281 -31.62 -43.95 2.44
C PRO A 281 -32.01 -44.65 1.13
N GLU A 282 -33.24 -45.12 1.04
CA GLU A 282 -33.81 -45.74 -0.15
C GLU A 282 -33.70 -44.82 -1.38
N PRO A 283 -33.46 -45.35 -2.60
CA PRO A 283 -33.34 -44.58 -3.80
C PRO A 283 -34.66 -43.88 -4.17
N TYR A 284 -34.59 -42.59 -4.40
CA TYR A 284 -35.67 -41.75 -4.87
C TYR A 284 -36.25 -42.30 -6.19
N ARG A 285 -37.53 -42.80 -6.16
CA ARG A 285 -38.28 -43.13 -7.38
C ARG A 285 -38.88 -41.86 -7.93
N GLU A 286 -38.49 -41.51 -9.15
CA GLU A 286 -39.20 -40.48 -9.95
C GLU A 286 -40.63 -40.87 -10.18
N PRO A 287 -41.60 -39.95 -10.00
CA PRO A 287 -42.98 -40.20 -10.38
C PRO A 287 -43.15 -40.26 -11.90
N GLU A 288 -43.87 -41.28 -12.38
CA GLU A 288 -44.18 -41.48 -13.78
C GLU A 288 -45.01 -40.30 -14.36
N PRO A 289 -44.75 -39.90 -15.63
CA PRO A 289 -45.44 -38.79 -16.25
C PRO A 289 -46.89 -39.17 -16.59
N THR A 290 -47.85 -38.53 -15.96
CA THR A 290 -49.27 -38.60 -16.37
C THR A 290 -49.46 -37.79 -17.61
N SER A 291 -49.65 -38.50 -18.73
CA SER A 291 -50.13 -37.98 -20.01
C SER A 291 -51.54 -37.39 -19.89
N ARG A 292 -51.70 -36.11 -20.08
CA ARG A 292 -52.87 -35.45 -20.67
C ARG A 292 -52.52 -34.04 -21.06
N GLU A 293 -52.19 -33.83 -22.32
CA GLU A 293 -52.23 -32.53 -23.00
C GLU A 293 -53.65 -31.99 -23.02
N PRO A 294 -53.90 -30.72 -22.73
CA PRO A 294 -55.02 -29.99 -23.27
C PRO A 294 -54.57 -29.15 -24.46
N GLU A 295 -55.24 -29.32 -25.58
CA GLU A 295 -55.19 -28.55 -26.82
C GLU A 295 -55.16 -27.05 -26.53
N ARG A 296 -54.09 -26.38 -26.92
CA ARG A 296 -54.02 -24.91 -27.02
C ARG A 296 -54.54 -24.51 -28.36
N ARG A 297 -55.73 -23.88 -28.39
CA ARG A 297 -56.20 -23.06 -29.51
C ARG A 297 -55.35 -21.80 -29.58
N GLU A 298 -54.77 -21.57 -30.74
CA GLU A 298 -54.12 -20.32 -31.11
C GLU A 298 -55.15 -19.20 -31.22
N PRO A 299 -54.92 -18.00 -30.65
CA PRO A 299 -55.67 -16.82 -31.04
C PRO A 299 -55.01 -16.11 -32.23
N GLU A 300 -55.83 -15.75 -33.22
CA GLU A 300 -55.48 -14.98 -34.40
C GLU A 300 -54.88 -13.60 -34.08
N PRO A 301 -53.96 -13.06 -34.93
CA PRO A 301 -53.34 -11.78 -34.71
C PRO A 301 -54.28 -10.62 -35.10
N SER A 302 -54.64 -9.79 -34.13
CA SER A 302 -55.30 -8.50 -34.44
C SER A 302 -54.24 -7.44 -34.74
N ARG A 303 -54.23 -7.00 -35.99
CA ARG A 303 -53.56 -5.78 -36.44
C ARG A 303 -54.08 -4.56 -35.65
N ARG A 304 -53.21 -3.84 -34.99
CA ARG A 304 -53.28 -2.38 -34.85
C ARG A 304 -51.86 -1.85 -34.70
N GLU A 305 -51.40 -1.27 -35.80
CA GLU A 305 -50.30 -0.34 -35.87
C GLU A 305 -50.68 0.89 -35.05
N THR A 306 -49.86 1.22 -34.06
CA THR A 306 -49.75 2.56 -33.50
C THR A 306 -48.29 2.90 -33.48
N GLU A 307 -47.93 3.79 -34.41
CA GLU A 307 -46.65 4.48 -34.44
C GLU A 307 -46.45 5.23 -33.13
N TYR A 308 -45.41 4.86 -32.39
CA TYR A 308 -44.87 5.68 -31.31
C TYR A 308 -43.70 6.49 -31.87
N TYR A 309 -43.96 7.78 -32.05
CA TYR A 309 -42.92 8.78 -32.26
C TYR A 309 -42.15 8.96 -30.97
N GLU A 310 -40.85 8.58 -30.90
CA GLU A 310 -39.92 9.06 -29.93
C GLU A 310 -39.42 10.45 -30.35
N PRO A 311 -39.51 11.50 -29.53
CA PRO A 311 -38.86 12.76 -29.81
C PRO A 311 -37.35 12.63 -29.53
N GLU A 312 -36.52 12.93 -30.52
CA GLU A 312 -35.09 13.09 -30.38
C GLU A 312 -34.77 14.19 -29.36
N PRO A 313 -33.87 13.99 -28.42
CA PRO A 313 -33.38 15.05 -27.52
C PRO A 313 -32.42 15.96 -28.29
N SER A 314 -32.88 17.15 -28.65
CA SER A 314 -32.04 18.24 -29.15
C SER A 314 -31.25 18.85 -28.00
N TYR A 315 -30.09 18.29 -27.65
CA TYR A 315 -29.08 19.00 -26.93
C TYR A 315 -27.99 19.42 -27.90
N ARG A 316 -28.00 20.72 -28.27
CA ARG A 316 -26.83 21.38 -28.84
C ARG A 316 -25.96 21.82 -27.66
N GLU A 317 -24.77 21.26 -27.53
CA GLU A 317 -23.73 21.79 -26.70
C GLU A 317 -23.36 23.21 -27.17
N PRO A 318 -23.23 24.21 -26.27
CA PRO A 318 -22.68 25.49 -26.65
C PRO A 318 -21.18 25.33 -26.94
N GLU A 319 -20.74 25.78 -28.11
CA GLU A 319 -19.31 25.86 -28.45
C GLU A 319 -18.57 26.70 -27.40
N PRO A 320 -17.40 26.25 -26.91
CA PRO A 320 -16.59 27.02 -25.97
C PRO A 320 -15.96 28.20 -26.72
N THR A 321 -16.45 29.41 -26.43
CA THR A 321 -15.78 30.66 -26.79
C THR A 321 -14.63 30.91 -25.82
N TYR A 322 -13.53 30.19 -25.96
CA TYR A 322 -12.26 30.55 -25.37
C TYR A 322 -11.32 30.96 -26.52
N ARG A 323 -11.14 32.28 -26.71
CA ARG A 323 -10.03 32.80 -27.48
C ARG A 323 -8.84 32.87 -26.54
N GLU A 324 -7.81 32.11 -26.79
CA GLU A 324 -6.50 32.29 -26.18
C GLU A 324 -5.97 33.69 -26.54
N PRO A 325 -5.46 34.47 -25.56
CA PRO A 325 -4.74 35.68 -25.86
C PRO A 325 -3.41 35.33 -26.54
N GLU A 326 -3.17 35.90 -27.71
CA GLU A 326 -1.87 35.78 -28.41
C GLU A 326 -0.74 36.27 -27.49
N PRO A 327 0.39 35.54 -27.40
CA PRO A 327 1.54 35.97 -26.64
C PRO A 327 2.19 37.17 -27.36
N SER A 328 2.12 38.36 -26.76
CA SER A 328 2.89 39.51 -27.20
C SER A 328 4.37 39.27 -26.86
N TYR A 329 5.14 38.82 -27.82
CA TYR A 329 6.59 38.84 -27.77
C TYR A 329 7.07 40.28 -28.04
N THR A 330 7.59 40.95 -27.02
CA THR A 330 8.45 42.10 -27.15
C THR A 330 9.88 41.60 -27.14
N GLU A 331 10.60 41.75 -28.30
CA GLU A 331 12.02 41.53 -28.38
C GLU A 331 12.75 42.47 -27.41
N PRO A 332 13.73 41.98 -26.61
CA PRO A 332 14.62 42.86 -25.86
C PRO A 332 15.66 43.45 -26.82
N SER A 333 15.76 44.78 -26.79
CA SER A 333 16.79 45.59 -27.50
C SER A 333 18.17 45.09 -27.13
N ARG A 334 18.99 44.87 -28.20
CA ARG A 334 20.43 44.66 -28.11
C ARG A 334 21.09 45.97 -27.72
N ASP A 335 21.48 46.10 -26.47
CA ASP A 335 22.54 47.03 -26.08
C ASP A 335 23.73 46.17 -25.60
N ASN A 336 24.76 46.22 -26.43
CA ASN A 336 26.11 45.71 -26.17
C ASN A 336 26.72 46.54 -25.04
N GLU A 337 26.95 45.95 -23.88
CA GLU A 337 28.05 46.38 -23.03
C GLU A 337 29.01 45.21 -22.81
N TYR A 338 30.20 45.38 -23.45
CA TYR A 338 31.38 44.56 -23.21
C TYR A 338 31.85 44.74 -21.78
N TYR A 339 31.85 43.71 -20.99
CA TYR A 339 32.68 43.62 -19.79
C TYR A 339 33.89 42.76 -20.12
N ASP A 340 35.07 43.44 -20.17
CA ASP A 340 36.41 42.85 -20.24
C ASP A 340 36.62 41.97 -18.97
N ALA A 341 36.96 40.70 -19.19
CA ALA A 341 37.49 39.83 -18.18
C ALA A 341 39.02 40.07 -18.04
N PRO A 342 39.58 40.17 -16.83
CA PRO A 342 41.00 40.26 -16.65
C PRO A 342 41.69 38.90 -16.88
N GLU A 343 42.72 38.91 -17.71
CA GLU A 343 43.65 37.79 -17.98
C GLU A 343 44.42 37.36 -16.70
N PRO A 344 44.74 36.09 -16.53
CA PRO A 344 45.65 35.65 -15.47
C PRO A 344 47.10 35.87 -15.85
N GLY A 345 47.69 36.87 -15.23
CA GLY A 345 49.15 37.12 -15.33
C GLY A 345 49.96 35.99 -14.73
N GLY A 346 50.74 35.32 -15.56
CA GLY A 346 51.82 34.46 -15.12
C GLY A 346 53.03 35.28 -14.67
N SER A 347 53.70 34.83 -13.62
CA SER A 347 55.14 34.96 -13.56
C SER A 347 55.80 34.01 -12.55
N VAL A 348 56.71 33.32 -13.08
CA VAL A 348 57.77 32.50 -12.53
C VAL A 348 58.63 33.29 -11.55
N GLY A 349 58.94 32.76 -10.36
CA GLY A 349 59.95 33.26 -9.46
C GLY A 349 60.62 32.14 -8.70
N LYS A 350 61.80 31.72 -9.17
CA LYS A 350 62.77 30.87 -8.47
C LYS A 350 63.42 31.65 -7.32
N GLY A 351 63.78 30.97 -6.22
CA GLY A 351 64.77 31.43 -5.21
C GLY A 351 64.65 30.71 -3.93
N ARG A 352 65.39 29.70 -3.76
CA ARG A 352 66.43 29.36 -2.74
C ARG A 352 66.39 30.24 -1.46
N ASN A 353 66.14 29.63 -0.32
CA ASN A 353 67.07 29.17 0.71
C ASN A 353 66.36 28.28 1.69
#